data_4c9aab4a5c381f5ca05214efb1426b61
#
_entry.id   4c9aab4a5c381f5ca05214efb1426b61
#
_cell.length_a   1.000
_cell.length_b   1.000
_cell.length_c   1.000
_cell.angle_alpha   90.00
_cell.angle_beta   90.00
_cell.angle_gamma   90.00
#
_symmetry.space_group_name_H-M   'P 1'
#
loop_
_entity.id
_entity.type
_entity.pdbx_description
1 polymer ?
#
loop_
_entity_poly.entity_id
_entity_poly.type
_entity_poly.pdbx_seq_one_letter_code
_entity_poly.pdbx_strand_id
1 'polypeptide(L)'
;MSIDEKTIRETLLKGERVTLECKKAQSNVPVDAWKTYSAFANTYGGLILLGVYEDLKEKDISKRFTITGVDDAAKIRKDFWNIVNNPEKVNVNLLKDEDVETVELEGKNVVAIRVPMADYNTRPVYINNNPLRGTFVRNHEGDYHCPEEMITMMMRDANHDGNDRLFLKHYTMDDIDIPTLEHYRQRFHNRYPDHPFNNLDHTEFLRQMGGFTMDRESGMECLNMAGLLMFGKGLPIRDRFDNLRLDYIDKSGLIGDQRYSDRLTYDGTWENNLFNFVTTVLPKLTKELPRPFKMVGMERDDDTPQHKAVREAMTNCIIHADLMLNSVLKVEKYDNKFVFTNPGLLRLPVEQIYAGEETRARNQRIQNMFRMIGFGENLGSGFPLILSAWNEKHWLKPELIEQRELMQVKLVLSIETKDAPANATVNATVNATVKLSKTQKKILPIIKENKFATYEEIAKQLDIERTTVWRNLDAMKRNGVINRVGGDKNGYWEVLLDIKELDK
;
A
#
# COMPACT_ATOMS: atom_id res chain seq x y z
N MET A 1 -23.58 -9.26 10.61
CA MET A 1 -24.25 -10.38 9.90
C MET A 1 -24.22 -11.59 10.82
N SER A 2 -25.36 -12.27 11.03
CA SER A 2 -25.42 -13.51 11.82
C SER A 2 -24.61 -14.59 11.09
N ILE A 3 -23.99 -15.49 11.89
CA ILE A 3 -23.36 -16.70 11.37
C ILE A 3 -24.46 -17.74 11.26
N ASP A 4 -25.07 -17.88 10.09
CA ASP A 4 -26.13 -18.87 9.85
C ASP A 4 -25.70 -19.94 8.84
N GLU A 5 -26.48 -21.01 8.74
CA GLU A 5 -26.24 -22.12 7.82
C GLU A 5 -26.03 -21.64 6.38
N LYS A 6 -26.87 -20.70 5.93
CA LYS A 6 -26.79 -20.16 4.56
C LYS A 6 -25.44 -19.48 4.30
N THR A 7 -25.02 -18.61 5.20
CA THR A 7 -23.75 -17.89 5.12
C THR A 7 -22.56 -18.85 5.09
N ILE A 8 -22.58 -19.90 5.93
CA ILE A 8 -21.52 -20.92 5.96
C ILE A 8 -21.48 -21.68 4.63
N ARG A 9 -22.62 -22.15 4.12
CA ARG A 9 -22.69 -22.87 2.85
C ARG A 9 -22.22 -22.02 1.67
N GLU A 10 -22.63 -20.76 1.61
CA GLU A 10 -22.15 -19.83 0.59
C GLU A 10 -20.65 -19.62 0.65
N THR A 11 -20.07 -19.52 1.86
CA THR A 11 -18.62 -19.38 2.06
C THR A 11 -17.87 -20.65 1.64
N LEU A 12 -18.35 -21.83 2.00
CA LEU A 12 -17.74 -23.10 1.57
C LEU A 12 -17.79 -23.28 0.05
N LEU A 13 -18.89 -22.90 -0.61
CA LEU A 13 -19.03 -22.98 -2.07
C LEU A 13 -18.14 -21.99 -2.82
N LYS A 14 -17.87 -20.83 -2.27
CA LYS A 14 -16.96 -19.83 -2.88
C LYS A 14 -15.52 -20.30 -2.85
N GLY A 15 -15.14 -21.18 -1.94
CA GLY A 15 -13.77 -21.67 -1.79
C GLY A 15 -12.78 -20.57 -1.42
N GLU A 16 -13.24 -19.48 -0.84
CA GLU A 16 -12.36 -18.40 -0.35
C GLU A 16 -11.49 -18.92 0.80
N ARG A 17 -10.23 -19.13 0.53
CA ARG A 17 -9.26 -19.74 1.45
C ARG A 17 -8.52 -18.76 2.32
N VAL A 18 -8.42 -17.50 1.89
CA VAL A 18 -7.69 -16.47 2.63
C VAL A 18 -8.41 -16.10 3.93
N THR A 19 -9.75 -16.15 3.94
CA THR A 19 -10.60 -15.77 5.08
C THR A 19 -11.42 -16.95 5.63
N LEU A 20 -11.11 -18.18 5.23
CA LEU A 20 -11.79 -19.39 5.72
C LEU A 20 -10.75 -20.42 6.17
N GLU A 21 -11.01 -21.02 7.34
CA GLU A 21 -10.26 -22.17 7.86
C GLU A 21 -11.21 -23.22 8.40
N CYS A 22 -11.03 -24.46 7.95
CA CYS A 22 -11.83 -25.61 8.39
C CYS A 22 -10.98 -26.57 9.21
N LYS A 23 -11.49 -26.97 10.38
CA LYS A 23 -10.82 -27.90 11.29
C LYS A 23 -11.79 -29.01 11.70
N LYS A 24 -11.33 -30.27 11.65
CA LYS A 24 -12.14 -31.41 12.02
C LYS A 24 -12.63 -31.37 13.50
N ALA A 25 -11.78 -30.97 14.43
CA ALA A 25 -12.05 -30.59 15.83
C ALA A 25 -13.13 -31.41 16.56
N GLN A 26 -13.07 -32.74 16.52
CA GLN A 26 -14.13 -33.60 17.07
C GLN A 26 -14.38 -33.38 18.58
N SER A 27 -13.32 -33.47 19.41
CA SER A 27 -13.48 -33.49 20.89
C SER A 27 -12.87 -32.29 21.61
N ASN A 28 -11.97 -31.57 20.96
CA ASN A 28 -11.23 -30.44 21.56
C ASN A 28 -10.96 -29.36 20.50
N VAL A 29 -10.69 -28.13 20.93
CA VAL A 29 -10.18 -27.06 20.08
C VAL A 29 -8.75 -27.39 19.66
N PRO A 30 -8.45 -27.52 18.36
CA PRO A 30 -7.09 -27.83 17.89
C PRO A 30 -6.11 -26.71 18.26
N VAL A 31 -4.87 -27.10 18.60
CA VAL A 31 -3.83 -26.13 18.98
C VAL A 31 -3.50 -25.14 17.86
N ASP A 32 -3.59 -25.58 16.63
CA ASP A 32 -3.34 -24.73 15.44
C ASP A 32 -4.46 -23.74 15.15
N ALA A 33 -5.66 -23.90 15.72
CA ALA A 33 -6.71 -22.89 15.65
C ALA A 33 -6.28 -21.53 16.24
N TRP A 34 -5.36 -21.52 17.19
CA TRP A 34 -4.82 -20.30 17.78
C TRP A 34 -3.85 -19.56 16.85
N LYS A 35 -3.10 -20.31 16.02
CA LYS A 35 -2.29 -19.70 14.95
C LYS A 35 -3.20 -19.03 13.94
N THR A 36 -4.27 -19.68 13.54
CA THR A 36 -5.28 -19.13 12.64
C THR A 36 -5.96 -17.89 13.23
N TYR A 37 -6.30 -17.93 14.53
CA TYR A 37 -6.84 -16.76 15.23
C TYR A 37 -5.89 -15.55 15.10
N SER A 38 -4.61 -15.74 15.44
CA SER A 38 -3.60 -14.69 15.29
C SER A 38 -3.46 -14.24 13.83
N ALA A 39 -3.39 -15.19 12.89
CA ALA A 39 -3.22 -14.88 11.47
C ALA A 39 -4.39 -14.07 10.90
N PHE A 40 -5.64 -14.47 11.20
CA PHE A 40 -6.82 -13.73 10.78
C PHE A 40 -6.88 -12.34 11.40
N ALA A 41 -6.66 -12.24 12.71
CA ALA A 41 -6.65 -10.96 13.42
C ALA A 41 -5.62 -9.97 12.85
N ASN A 42 -4.44 -10.43 12.48
CA ASN A 42 -3.36 -9.59 11.94
C ASN A 42 -3.48 -9.32 10.43
N THR A 43 -4.45 -9.96 9.73
CA THR A 43 -4.51 -9.84 8.26
C THR A 43 -5.84 -9.27 7.79
N TYR A 44 -6.83 -10.13 7.52
CA TYR A 44 -8.10 -9.71 6.89
C TYR A 44 -9.33 -10.08 7.74
N GLY A 45 -9.11 -10.66 8.92
CA GLY A 45 -10.17 -11.40 9.60
C GLY A 45 -10.49 -12.70 8.88
N GLY A 46 -11.50 -13.45 9.38
CA GLY A 46 -11.91 -14.69 8.75
C GLY A 46 -12.87 -15.50 9.59
N LEU A 47 -13.27 -16.64 9.03
CA LEU A 47 -14.17 -17.60 9.65
C LEU A 47 -13.44 -18.91 9.91
N ILE A 48 -13.42 -19.36 11.17
CA ILE A 48 -12.91 -20.67 11.57
C ILE A 48 -14.12 -21.57 11.79
N LEU A 49 -14.16 -22.74 11.12
CA LEU A 49 -15.20 -23.75 11.28
C LEU A 49 -14.62 -24.99 11.96
N LEU A 50 -15.10 -25.28 13.16
CA LEU A 50 -14.77 -26.49 13.91
C LEU A 50 -15.86 -27.55 13.69
N GLY A 51 -15.49 -28.72 13.21
CA GLY A 51 -16.40 -29.80 12.79
C GLY A 51 -16.57 -29.87 11.26
N VAL A 52 -15.67 -29.27 10.51
CA VAL A 52 -15.61 -29.38 9.05
C VAL A 52 -14.23 -29.89 8.66
N TYR A 53 -14.18 -30.95 7.84
CA TYR A 53 -12.97 -31.48 7.26
C TYR A 53 -12.82 -30.98 5.82
N GLU A 54 -11.65 -30.52 5.50
CA GLU A 54 -11.27 -30.11 4.14
C GLU A 54 -10.31 -31.12 3.53
N ASP A 55 -10.66 -31.67 2.36
CA ASP A 55 -9.74 -32.47 1.55
C ASP A 55 -9.01 -31.60 0.52
N LEU A 56 -7.77 -31.24 0.84
CA LEU A 56 -6.92 -30.40 -0.03
C LEU A 56 -6.56 -31.08 -1.38
N LYS A 57 -6.78 -32.39 -1.53
CA LYS A 57 -6.53 -33.12 -2.78
C LYS A 57 -7.72 -33.08 -3.73
N GLU A 58 -8.91 -32.86 -3.21
CA GLU A 58 -10.12 -32.75 -4.02
C GLU A 58 -10.14 -31.44 -4.80
N LYS A 59 -10.31 -31.54 -6.12
CA LYS A 59 -10.35 -30.39 -7.03
C LYS A 59 -11.74 -29.80 -7.17
N ASP A 60 -12.77 -30.63 -6.96
CA ASP A 60 -14.16 -30.20 -7.01
C ASP A 60 -14.53 -29.55 -5.69
N ILE A 61 -14.69 -28.22 -5.69
CA ILE A 61 -15.02 -27.43 -4.50
C ILE A 61 -16.28 -27.95 -3.81
N SER A 62 -17.26 -28.46 -4.56
CA SER A 62 -18.52 -28.98 -4.00
C SER A 62 -18.32 -30.25 -3.15
N LYS A 63 -17.22 -30.98 -3.34
CA LYS A 63 -16.88 -32.23 -2.64
C LYS A 63 -15.74 -32.06 -1.64
N ARG A 64 -15.09 -30.92 -1.65
CA ARG A 64 -13.89 -30.64 -0.88
C ARG A 64 -14.14 -30.60 0.62
N PHE A 65 -15.32 -30.12 1.03
CA PHE A 65 -15.68 -29.96 2.42
C PHE A 65 -16.65 -31.05 2.87
N THR A 66 -16.27 -31.71 3.97
CA THR A 66 -17.14 -32.75 4.62
C THR A 66 -17.54 -32.28 5.99
N ILE A 67 -18.82 -32.19 6.26
CA ILE A 67 -19.33 -31.83 7.57
C ILE A 67 -19.16 -33.06 8.50
N THR A 68 -18.21 -32.99 9.43
CA THR A 68 -17.96 -34.06 10.41
C THR A 68 -18.72 -33.85 11.70
N GLY A 69 -19.03 -32.61 12.04
CA GLY A 69 -19.59 -32.22 13.32
C GLY A 69 -18.59 -32.30 14.47
N VAL A 70 -18.96 -31.75 15.60
CA VAL A 70 -18.24 -31.86 16.88
C VAL A 70 -19.05 -32.70 17.87
N ASP A 71 -18.37 -33.44 18.76
CA ASP A 71 -19.04 -34.35 19.73
C ASP A 71 -19.85 -33.58 20.79
N ASP A 72 -19.29 -32.46 21.28
CA ASP A 72 -19.94 -31.60 22.29
C ASP A 72 -19.62 -30.12 21.98
N ALA A 73 -20.53 -29.44 21.28
CA ALA A 73 -20.38 -28.04 20.89
C ALA A 73 -20.35 -27.10 22.10
N ALA A 74 -21.07 -27.40 23.16
CA ALA A 74 -21.08 -26.56 24.38
C ALA A 74 -19.73 -26.60 25.08
N LYS A 75 -19.13 -27.79 25.20
CA LYS A 75 -17.79 -27.97 25.75
C LYS A 75 -16.74 -27.23 24.90
N ILE A 76 -16.76 -27.43 23.58
CA ILE A 76 -15.80 -26.78 22.66
C ILE A 76 -15.90 -25.24 22.72
N ARG A 77 -17.11 -24.69 22.74
CA ARG A 77 -17.29 -23.22 22.93
C ARG A 77 -16.75 -22.77 24.28
N LYS A 78 -17.00 -23.48 25.35
CA LYS A 78 -16.48 -23.14 26.69
C LYS A 78 -14.96 -23.18 26.72
N ASP A 79 -14.34 -24.24 26.17
CA ASP A 79 -12.89 -24.40 26.12
C ASP A 79 -12.25 -23.29 25.24
N PHE A 80 -12.90 -22.95 24.13
CA PHE A 80 -12.46 -21.85 23.28
C PHE A 80 -12.46 -20.51 24.03
N TRP A 81 -13.55 -20.16 24.71
CA TRP A 81 -13.66 -18.94 25.51
C TRP A 81 -12.66 -18.89 26.66
N ASN A 82 -12.42 -20.03 27.33
CA ASN A 82 -11.39 -20.09 28.38
C ASN A 82 -10.00 -19.79 27.90
N ILE A 83 -9.65 -20.20 26.67
CA ILE A 83 -8.32 -20.00 26.11
C ILE A 83 -8.18 -18.59 25.55
N VAL A 84 -9.16 -18.10 24.80
CA VAL A 84 -9.07 -16.75 24.18
C VAL A 84 -9.05 -15.63 25.21
N ASN A 85 -9.66 -15.86 26.39
CA ASN A 85 -9.63 -14.94 27.51
C ASN A 85 -8.42 -15.14 28.45
N ASN A 86 -7.53 -16.08 28.18
CA ASN A 86 -6.31 -16.25 28.95
C ASN A 86 -5.14 -15.48 28.29
N PRO A 87 -4.67 -14.35 28.89
CA PRO A 87 -3.64 -13.50 28.28
C PRO A 87 -2.30 -14.20 28.10
N GLU A 88 -2.03 -15.30 28.84
CA GLU A 88 -0.83 -16.12 28.60
C GLU A 88 -0.92 -16.96 27.33
N LYS A 89 -2.14 -17.19 26.83
CA LYS A 89 -2.39 -18.00 25.62
C LYS A 89 -2.65 -17.12 24.42
N VAL A 90 -3.48 -16.08 24.56
CA VAL A 90 -3.82 -15.10 23.52
C VAL A 90 -3.76 -13.73 24.16
N ASN A 91 -2.91 -12.83 23.65
CA ASN A 91 -2.67 -11.52 24.27
C ASN A 91 -3.92 -10.62 24.30
N VAL A 92 -4.84 -10.80 23.36
CA VAL A 92 -6.08 -10.01 23.30
C VAL A 92 -7.24 -10.83 22.72
N ASN A 93 -8.38 -10.74 23.37
CA ASN A 93 -9.65 -11.25 22.84
C ASN A 93 -10.34 -10.15 22.04
N LEU A 94 -10.57 -10.40 20.75
CA LEU A 94 -11.26 -9.49 19.82
C LEU A 94 -12.75 -9.83 19.66
N LEU A 95 -13.20 -10.98 20.20
CA LEU A 95 -14.50 -11.56 19.91
C LEU A 95 -15.56 -11.04 20.87
N LYS A 96 -16.77 -10.93 20.32
CA LYS A 96 -18.02 -10.77 21.06
C LYS A 96 -18.76 -12.12 21.11
N ASP A 97 -19.74 -12.22 21.98
CA ASP A 97 -20.53 -13.46 22.13
C ASP A 97 -21.16 -13.91 20.80
N GLU A 98 -21.57 -12.97 19.96
CA GLU A 98 -22.17 -13.20 18.63
C GLU A 98 -21.15 -13.69 17.56
N ASP A 99 -19.86 -13.67 17.86
CA ASP A 99 -18.81 -14.13 16.96
C ASP A 99 -18.49 -15.62 17.12
N VAL A 100 -19.07 -16.29 18.13
CA VAL A 100 -18.87 -17.73 18.38
C VAL A 100 -20.21 -18.42 18.50
N GLU A 101 -20.65 -19.04 17.42
CA GLU A 101 -21.96 -19.66 17.35
C GLU A 101 -21.88 -21.17 17.08
N THR A 102 -22.91 -21.89 17.48
CA THR A 102 -23.14 -23.31 17.10
C THR A 102 -24.19 -23.33 16.03
N VAL A 103 -23.83 -23.85 14.84
CA VAL A 103 -24.73 -23.96 13.69
C VAL A 103 -24.92 -25.44 13.34
N GLU A 104 -26.15 -25.86 13.14
CA GLU A 104 -26.44 -27.21 12.67
C GLU A 104 -26.32 -27.26 11.14
N LEU A 105 -25.44 -28.13 10.65
CA LEU A 105 -25.25 -28.42 9.23
C LEU A 105 -25.38 -29.89 8.99
N GLU A 106 -26.31 -30.33 8.13
CA GLU A 106 -26.55 -31.74 7.79
C GLU A 106 -26.85 -32.61 9.04
N GLY A 107 -27.57 -32.05 10.02
CA GLY A 107 -27.88 -32.75 11.27
C GLY A 107 -26.70 -32.88 12.24
N LYS A 108 -25.61 -32.16 12.03
CA LYS A 108 -24.41 -32.14 12.88
C LYS A 108 -24.10 -30.75 13.37
N ASN A 109 -23.61 -30.62 14.60
CA ASN A 109 -23.21 -29.36 15.18
C ASN A 109 -21.82 -28.96 14.72
N VAL A 110 -21.70 -27.74 14.20
CA VAL A 110 -20.43 -27.08 13.82
C VAL A 110 -20.28 -25.81 14.67
N VAL A 111 -19.11 -25.60 15.25
CA VAL A 111 -18.82 -24.33 15.94
C VAL A 111 -18.14 -23.39 14.96
N ALA A 112 -18.79 -22.27 14.70
CA ALA A 112 -18.33 -21.24 13.80
C ALA A 112 -17.81 -20.03 14.59
N ILE A 113 -16.57 -19.58 14.28
CA ILE A 113 -15.88 -18.50 14.99
C ILE A 113 -15.49 -17.45 13.96
N ARG A 114 -16.10 -16.26 14.05
CA ARG A 114 -15.74 -15.11 13.22
C ARG A 114 -14.65 -14.29 13.91
N VAL A 115 -13.45 -14.33 13.39
CA VAL A 115 -12.33 -13.52 13.88
C VAL A 115 -12.29 -12.21 13.10
N PRO A 116 -12.54 -11.05 13.73
CA PRO A 116 -12.41 -9.76 13.04
C PRO A 116 -10.94 -9.43 12.79
N MET A 117 -10.67 -8.62 11.78
CA MET A 117 -9.36 -7.96 11.65
C MET A 117 -9.16 -7.02 12.83
N ALA A 118 -8.04 -7.16 13.54
CA ALA A 118 -7.68 -6.27 14.64
C ALA A 118 -7.44 -4.85 14.15
N ASP A 119 -7.83 -3.87 14.96
CA ASP A 119 -7.44 -2.48 14.73
C ASP A 119 -5.91 -2.34 14.81
N TYR A 120 -5.35 -1.35 14.10
CA TYR A 120 -3.90 -1.11 14.07
C TYR A 120 -3.30 -0.87 15.47
N ASN A 121 -4.07 -0.28 16.40
CA ASN A 121 -3.65 -0.02 17.79
C ASN A 121 -3.68 -1.27 18.69
N THR A 122 -4.27 -2.37 18.21
CA THR A 122 -4.37 -3.65 18.92
C THR A 122 -3.39 -4.68 18.35
N ARG A 123 -2.91 -4.48 17.12
CA ARG A 123 -1.91 -5.37 16.52
C ARG A 123 -0.51 -5.12 17.12
N PRO A 124 0.35 -6.15 17.24
CA PRO A 124 0.14 -7.54 16.82
C PRO A 124 -0.73 -8.34 17.80
N VAL A 125 -1.61 -9.19 17.26
CA VAL A 125 -2.30 -10.23 18.01
C VAL A 125 -1.41 -11.48 18.00
N TYR A 126 -0.99 -11.94 19.18
CA TYR A 126 -0.05 -13.03 19.28
C TYR A 126 -0.46 -14.06 20.35
N ILE A 127 0.11 -15.25 20.26
CA ILE A 127 -0.15 -16.37 21.16
C ILE A 127 1.08 -16.70 22.02
N ASN A 128 0.85 -17.41 23.14
CA ASN A 128 1.88 -17.94 24.04
C ASN A 128 2.83 -16.86 24.61
N ASN A 129 2.29 -15.69 24.90
CA ASN A 129 2.98 -14.57 25.54
C ASN A 129 4.33 -14.18 24.87
N ASN A 130 4.44 -14.42 23.56
CA ASN A 130 5.66 -14.12 22.82
C ASN A 130 5.34 -13.49 21.46
N PRO A 131 5.44 -12.15 21.32
CA PRO A 131 5.09 -11.47 20.08
C PRO A 131 5.97 -11.90 18.89
N LEU A 132 7.27 -12.17 19.10
CA LEU A 132 8.18 -12.51 18.01
C LEU A 132 7.95 -13.93 17.46
N ARG A 133 7.47 -14.85 18.28
CA ARG A 133 7.24 -16.25 17.89
C ARG A 133 5.77 -16.63 17.82
N GLY A 134 4.90 -15.84 18.42
CA GLY A 134 3.46 -16.10 18.51
C GLY A 134 2.62 -15.27 17.56
N THR A 135 3.20 -14.34 16.79
CA THR A 135 2.47 -13.56 15.79
C THR A 135 2.45 -14.29 14.45
N PHE A 136 1.25 -14.48 13.94
CA PHE A 136 1.03 -15.11 12.64
C PHE A 136 0.28 -14.16 11.70
N VAL A 137 0.51 -14.34 10.41
CA VAL A 137 -0.18 -13.64 9.31
C VAL A 137 -0.67 -14.65 8.30
N ARG A 138 -1.80 -14.33 7.67
CA ARG A 138 -2.39 -15.15 6.60
C ARG A 138 -1.78 -14.76 5.27
N ASN A 139 -1.18 -15.72 4.58
CA ASN A 139 -0.73 -15.58 3.21
C ASN A 139 -1.27 -16.76 2.39
N HIS A 140 -2.02 -16.47 1.32
CA HIS A 140 -2.81 -17.48 0.59
C HIS A 140 -3.68 -18.32 1.54
N GLU A 141 -3.41 -19.62 1.64
CA GLU A 141 -4.18 -20.60 2.43
C GLU A 141 -3.49 -20.97 3.76
N GLY A 142 -2.31 -20.39 4.06
CA GLY A 142 -1.49 -20.78 5.22
C GLY A 142 -1.33 -19.70 6.26
N ASP A 143 -1.11 -20.15 7.50
CA ASP A 143 -0.74 -19.32 8.64
C ASP A 143 0.77 -19.37 8.80
N TYR A 144 1.45 -18.25 8.57
CA TYR A 144 2.89 -18.13 8.61
C TYR A 144 3.35 -17.24 9.76
N HIS A 145 4.54 -17.52 10.29
CA HIS A 145 5.15 -16.60 11.25
C HIS A 145 5.31 -15.22 10.62
N CYS A 146 4.88 -14.20 11.36
CA CYS A 146 5.03 -12.82 10.94
C CYS A 146 6.52 -12.42 10.95
N PRO A 147 7.04 -11.77 9.91
CA PRO A 147 8.41 -11.24 9.91
C PRO A 147 8.64 -10.26 11.07
N GLU A 148 9.81 -10.29 11.69
CA GLU A 148 10.15 -9.44 12.84
C GLU A 148 10.03 -7.94 12.52
N GLU A 149 10.39 -7.53 11.31
CA GLU A 149 10.26 -6.15 10.86
C GLU A 149 8.77 -5.71 10.84
N MET A 150 7.87 -6.59 10.38
CA MET A 150 6.42 -6.32 10.39
C MET A 150 5.86 -6.29 11.81
N ILE A 151 6.32 -7.18 12.71
CA ILE A 151 5.94 -7.15 14.14
C ILE A 151 6.37 -5.82 14.77
N THR A 152 7.60 -5.41 14.54
CA THR A 152 8.14 -4.14 15.04
C THR A 152 7.34 -2.93 14.51
N MET A 153 6.95 -2.94 13.24
CA MET A 153 6.06 -1.93 12.64
C MET A 153 4.69 -1.91 13.34
N MET A 154 4.06 -3.08 13.54
CA MET A 154 2.77 -3.17 14.23
C MET A 154 2.86 -2.62 15.66
N MET A 155 3.93 -2.92 16.40
CA MET A 155 4.16 -2.38 17.75
C MET A 155 4.34 -0.86 17.75
N ARG A 156 5.05 -0.30 16.76
CA ARG A 156 5.15 1.16 16.61
C ARG A 156 3.79 1.77 16.30
N ASP A 157 3.03 1.13 15.38
CA ASP A 157 1.70 1.61 15.00
C ASP A 157 0.69 1.58 16.15
N ALA A 158 0.83 0.63 17.08
CA ALA A 158 0.01 0.56 18.29
C ALA A 158 0.31 1.67 19.30
N ASN A 159 1.44 2.33 19.18
CA ASN A 159 1.78 3.45 20.07
C ASN A 159 0.94 4.69 19.72
N HIS A 160 0.13 5.15 20.67
CA HIS A 160 -0.76 6.31 20.52
C HIS A 160 -0.03 7.64 20.31
N ASP A 161 1.24 7.71 20.65
CA ASP A 161 2.01 8.96 20.62
C ASP A 161 2.44 9.43 19.22
N GLY A 162 2.29 8.59 18.21
CA GLY A 162 2.77 8.83 16.85
C GLY A 162 4.29 8.59 16.72
N ASN A 163 4.70 8.12 15.54
CA ASN A 163 6.10 7.73 15.31
C ASN A 163 7.04 8.95 15.27
N ASP A 164 6.56 10.08 14.78
CA ASP A 164 7.32 11.32 14.58
C ASP A 164 7.59 12.14 15.86
N ARG A 165 7.06 11.67 17.00
CA ARG A 165 7.37 12.24 18.33
C ARG A 165 8.69 11.74 18.93
N LEU A 166 9.34 10.76 18.29
CA LEU A 166 10.58 10.17 18.78
C LEU A 166 11.60 11.25 19.16
N PHE A 167 11.98 11.27 20.45
CA PHE A 167 12.94 12.19 21.01
C PHE A 167 14.36 11.84 20.57
N LEU A 168 15.07 12.79 19.95
CA LEU A 168 16.40 12.56 19.37
C LEU A 168 17.46 13.19 20.28
N LYS A 169 17.97 12.42 21.23
CA LYS A 169 19.00 12.91 22.16
C LYS A 169 20.19 13.48 21.41
N HIS A 170 20.66 14.66 21.82
CA HIS A 170 21.80 15.37 21.26
C HIS A 170 21.62 15.96 19.85
N TYR A 171 20.43 15.85 19.24
CA TYR A 171 20.11 16.59 18.01
C TYR A 171 19.57 17.98 18.37
N THR A 172 20.20 19.00 17.85
CA THR A 172 19.98 20.40 18.22
C THR A 172 19.60 21.26 17.00
N MET A 173 19.50 22.55 17.19
CA MET A 173 19.28 23.50 16.09
C MET A 173 20.45 23.54 15.11
N ASP A 174 21.64 23.07 15.49
CA ASP A 174 22.79 22.95 14.59
C ASP A 174 22.58 21.90 13.49
N ASP A 175 21.67 20.94 13.71
CA ASP A 175 21.29 19.91 12.76
C ASP A 175 20.20 20.36 11.78
N ILE A 176 19.65 21.55 11.98
CA ILE A 176 18.61 22.13 11.12
C ILE A 176 19.27 22.91 9.96
N ASP A 177 18.69 22.73 8.77
CA ASP A 177 18.96 23.60 7.62
C ASP A 177 18.14 24.89 7.75
N ILE A 178 18.79 25.95 8.21
CA ILE A 178 18.13 27.24 8.45
C ILE A 178 17.45 27.79 7.18
N PRO A 179 18.06 27.74 5.98
CA PRO A 179 17.37 28.18 4.76
C PRO A 179 16.04 27.43 4.50
N THR A 180 15.99 26.14 4.75
CA THR A 180 14.76 25.35 4.66
C THR A 180 13.71 25.82 5.66
N LEU A 181 14.11 26.04 6.92
CA LEU A 181 13.20 26.53 7.96
C LEU A 181 12.68 27.95 7.65
N GLU A 182 13.52 28.84 7.14
CA GLU A 182 13.11 30.18 6.72
C GLU A 182 12.14 30.15 5.54
N HIS A 183 12.35 29.29 4.56
CA HIS A 183 11.40 29.10 3.45
C HIS A 183 10.03 28.60 3.97
N TYR A 184 10.02 27.70 4.95
CA TYR A 184 8.78 27.28 5.59
C TYR A 184 8.11 28.43 6.36
N ARG A 185 8.87 29.21 7.14
CA ARG A 185 8.37 30.38 7.87
C ARG A 185 7.78 31.45 6.93
N GLN A 186 8.40 31.66 5.77
CA GLN A 186 7.85 32.58 4.77
C GLN A 186 6.48 32.10 4.26
N ARG A 187 6.31 30.79 3.99
CA ARG A 187 5.01 30.24 3.59
C ARG A 187 3.97 30.35 4.71
N PHE A 188 4.37 30.12 5.95
CA PHE A 188 3.55 30.30 7.13
C PHE A 188 3.09 31.74 7.28
N HIS A 189 4.02 32.71 7.18
CA HIS A 189 3.73 34.15 7.24
C HIS A 189 2.78 34.59 6.12
N ASN A 190 2.99 34.15 4.91
CA ASN A 190 2.11 34.48 3.77
C ASN A 190 0.66 34.00 4.01
N ARG A 191 0.50 32.89 4.71
CA ARG A 191 -0.83 32.34 5.05
C ARG A 191 -1.46 33.01 6.28
N TYR A 192 -0.64 33.37 7.25
CA TYR A 192 -1.05 33.93 8.53
C TYR A 192 -0.19 35.16 8.88
N PRO A 193 -0.39 36.32 8.20
CA PRO A 193 0.48 37.50 8.38
C PRO A 193 0.54 38.02 9.83
N ASP A 194 -0.60 37.98 10.52
CA ASP A 194 -0.74 38.55 11.89
C ASP A 194 -0.53 37.48 12.98
N HIS A 195 -0.05 36.29 12.66
CA HIS A 195 0.08 35.23 13.65
C HIS A 195 1.25 35.50 14.60
N PRO A 196 1.06 35.36 15.94
CA PRO A 196 2.10 35.66 16.93
C PRO A 196 3.42 34.90 16.71
N PHE A 197 3.38 33.70 16.11
CA PHE A 197 4.56 32.88 15.85
C PHE A 197 5.52 33.51 14.85
N ASN A 198 5.08 34.47 14.04
CA ASN A 198 5.95 35.17 13.10
C ASN A 198 7.09 35.94 13.81
N ASN A 199 6.88 36.36 15.08
CA ASN A 199 7.85 37.12 15.86
C ASN A 199 8.78 36.25 16.72
N LEU A 200 8.62 34.92 16.71
CA LEU A 200 9.45 34.01 17.47
C LEU A 200 10.81 33.79 16.77
N ASP A 201 11.86 33.52 17.55
CA ASP A 201 13.12 33.01 16.98
C ASP A 201 12.94 31.61 16.36
N HIS A 202 13.95 31.07 15.72
CA HIS A 202 13.87 29.79 15.01
C HIS A 202 13.58 28.62 15.94
N THR A 203 14.20 28.61 17.11
CA THR A 203 14.05 27.52 18.10
C THR A 203 12.64 27.49 18.67
N GLU A 204 12.15 28.65 19.10
CA GLU A 204 10.82 28.76 19.67
C GLU A 204 9.73 28.55 18.61
N PHE A 205 9.93 29.06 17.39
CA PHE A 205 9.04 28.77 16.28
C PHE A 205 8.95 27.26 16.01
N LEU A 206 10.09 26.57 15.91
CA LEU A 206 10.13 25.13 15.69
C LEU A 206 9.50 24.35 16.86
N ARG A 207 9.66 24.85 18.10
CA ARG A 207 8.99 24.30 19.29
C ARG A 207 7.47 24.39 19.17
N GLN A 208 6.95 25.55 18.81
CA GLN A 208 5.51 25.77 18.61
C GLN A 208 4.96 24.93 17.44
N MET A 209 5.76 24.71 16.40
CA MET A 209 5.41 23.79 15.32
C MET A 209 5.47 22.31 15.72
N GLY A 210 6.05 21.98 16.88
CA GLY A 210 6.17 20.63 17.43
C GLY A 210 7.40 19.85 16.94
N GLY A 211 8.40 20.52 16.35
CA GLY A 211 9.64 19.88 15.88
C GLY A 211 10.78 19.91 16.89
N PHE A 212 10.71 20.78 17.88
CA PHE A 212 11.66 20.87 18.99
C PHE A 212 10.93 20.64 20.32
N THR A 213 11.49 19.87 21.24
CA THR A 213 10.79 19.45 22.45
C THR A 213 11.72 19.37 23.66
N MET A 214 11.15 19.40 24.84
CA MET A 214 11.84 19.18 26.10
C MET A 214 11.39 17.88 26.73
N ASP A 215 12.33 17.03 27.08
CA ASP A 215 12.10 15.91 27.97
C ASP A 215 11.87 16.45 29.41
N ARG A 216 10.68 16.24 29.93
CA ARG A 216 10.27 16.77 31.23
C ARG A 216 10.97 16.10 32.42
N GLU A 217 11.47 14.89 32.23
CA GLU A 217 12.18 14.15 33.26
C GLU A 217 13.64 14.61 33.38
N SER A 218 14.35 14.71 32.28
CA SER A 218 15.77 15.10 32.25
C SER A 218 16.00 16.60 32.09
N GLY A 219 14.99 17.37 31.70
CA GLY A 219 15.12 18.78 31.32
C GLY A 219 15.89 19.01 30.01
N MET A 220 16.24 17.95 29.28
CA MET A 220 16.99 18.04 28.03
C MET A 220 16.08 18.53 26.91
N GLU A 221 16.56 19.52 26.17
CA GLU A 221 15.91 20.01 24.96
C GLU A 221 16.59 19.48 23.71
N CYS A 222 15.81 19.00 22.72
CA CYS A 222 16.35 18.55 21.46
C CYS A 222 15.28 18.49 20.36
N LEU A 223 15.71 18.17 19.15
CA LEU A 223 14.82 17.82 18.05
C LEU A 223 14.09 16.51 18.34
N ASN A 224 12.91 16.40 17.80
CA ASN A 224 12.27 15.10 17.59
C ASN A 224 12.35 14.71 16.11
N MET A 225 11.86 13.48 15.80
CA MET A 225 11.89 12.96 14.45
C MET A 225 11.20 13.88 13.45
N ALA A 226 10.05 14.50 13.80
CA ALA A 226 9.35 15.42 12.92
C ALA A 226 10.21 16.65 12.55
N GLY A 227 10.83 17.29 13.54
CA GLY A 227 11.69 18.46 13.31
C GLY A 227 12.88 18.15 12.42
N LEU A 228 13.60 17.06 12.74
CA LEU A 228 14.76 16.65 11.96
C LEU A 228 14.36 16.26 10.52
N LEU A 229 13.31 15.47 10.34
CA LEU A 229 12.90 15.02 9.00
C LEU A 229 12.31 16.15 8.15
N MET A 230 11.65 17.12 8.75
CA MET A 230 11.07 18.26 8.02
C MET A 230 12.11 19.28 7.60
N PHE A 231 13.11 19.56 8.44
CA PHE A 231 13.99 20.73 8.28
C PHE A 231 15.47 20.41 8.47
N GLY A 232 15.82 19.15 8.72
CA GLY A 232 17.22 18.78 9.00
C GLY A 232 18.12 18.90 7.80
N LYS A 233 19.41 19.03 8.09
CA LYS A 233 20.50 18.83 7.12
C LYS A 233 20.57 17.35 6.74
N GLY A 234 21.02 17.06 5.53
CA GLY A 234 21.06 15.71 5.01
C GLY A 234 21.98 14.75 5.77
N LEU A 235 23.09 15.23 6.33
CA LEU A 235 23.99 14.38 7.11
C LEU A 235 23.34 13.93 8.44
N PRO A 236 22.85 14.81 9.33
CA PRO A 236 22.14 14.40 10.54
C PRO A 236 20.94 13.46 10.29
N ILE A 237 20.19 13.69 9.20
CA ILE A 237 19.09 12.80 8.81
C ILE A 237 19.63 11.40 8.52
N ARG A 238 20.70 11.26 7.71
CA ARG A 238 21.29 9.95 7.39
C ARG A 238 21.95 9.27 8.57
N ASP A 239 22.58 10.01 9.44
CA ASP A 239 23.18 9.44 10.66
C ASP A 239 22.16 8.78 11.57
N ARG A 240 20.91 9.28 11.56
CA ARG A 240 19.83 8.75 12.40
C ARG A 240 18.88 7.81 11.66
N PHE A 241 18.64 8.08 10.37
CA PHE A 241 17.69 7.39 9.50
C PHE A 241 18.37 7.03 8.18
N ASP A 242 19.40 6.20 8.26
CA ASP A 242 20.22 5.75 7.11
C ASP A 242 19.41 5.06 6.01
N ASN A 243 18.25 4.49 6.38
CA ASN A 243 17.33 3.84 5.45
C ASN A 243 16.33 4.80 4.79
N LEU A 244 16.25 6.06 5.21
CA LEU A 244 15.34 7.04 4.62
C LEU A 244 15.77 7.37 3.20
N ARG A 245 14.95 7.03 2.23
CA ARG A 245 15.12 7.38 0.81
C ARG A 245 13.89 8.08 0.27
N LEU A 246 14.12 9.25 -0.34
CA LEU A 246 13.11 10.07 -0.98
C LEU A 246 13.43 10.15 -2.47
N ASP A 247 12.59 9.52 -3.31
CA ASP A 247 12.82 9.44 -4.75
C ASP A 247 11.63 10.02 -5.53
N TYR A 248 11.93 10.91 -6.47
CA TYR A 248 11.01 11.30 -7.53
C TYR A 248 11.58 10.89 -8.88
N ILE A 249 10.75 10.28 -9.72
CA ILE A 249 11.13 9.80 -11.03
C ILE A 249 10.06 10.22 -12.05
N ASP A 250 10.42 11.07 -13.00
CA ASP A 250 9.57 11.39 -14.13
C ASP A 250 9.85 10.41 -15.27
N LYS A 251 8.83 9.70 -15.66
CA LYS A 251 8.81 8.72 -16.75
C LYS A 251 7.90 9.16 -17.89
N SER A 252 7.54 10.44 -17.93
CA SER A 252 6.75 10.99 -19.02
C SER A 252 7.62 11.34 -20.22
N GLY A 253 7.08 11.24 -21.43
CA GLY A 253 7.74 11.63 -22.67
C GLY A 253 9.02 10.86 -22.99
N LEU A 254 9.18 9.62 -22.52
CA LEU A 254 10.40 8.83 -22.74
C LEU A 254 10.59 8.47 -24.21
N ILE A 255 11.81 8.65 -24.71
CA ILE A 255 12.20 8.33 -26.09
C ILE A 255 13.35 7.30 -26.06
N GLY A 256 13.17 6.20 -26.81
CA GLY A 256 14.19 5.14 -26.94
C GLY A 256 14.44 4.41 -25.62
N ASP A 257 15.72 4.26 -25.25
CA ASP A 257 16.17 3.50 -24.07
C ASP A 257 16.24 4.34 -22.77
N GLN A 258 15.66 5.55 -22.75
CA GLN A 258 15.65 6.40 -21.57
C GLN A 258 14.88 5.74 -20.42
N ARG A 259 15.44 5.76 -19.21
CA ARG A 259 14.82 5.22 -18.00
C ARG A 259 13.93 6.24 -17.28
N TYR A 260 14.23 7.52 -17.44
CA TYR A 260 13.51 8.68 -16.87
C TYR A 260 13.84 9.92 -17.69
N SER A 261 12.93 10.86 -17.70
CA SER A 261 13.12 12.21 -18.28
C SER A 261 13.66 13.21 -17.24
N ASP A 262 13.26 13.02 -15.95
CA ASP A 262 13.76 13.81 -14.82
C ASP A 262 13.74 12.94 -13.55
N ARG A 263 14.58 13.25 -12.59
CA ARG A 263 14.60 12.61 -11.29
C ARG A 263 15.11 13.54 -10.19
N LEU A 264 14.64 13.29 -8.97
CA LEU A 264 15.22 13.84 -7.75
C LEU A 264 15.49 12.68 -6.80
N THR A 265 16.77 12.38 -6.61
CA THR A 265 17.26 11.44 -5.60
C THR A 265 18.37 12.15 -4.84
N TYR A 266 18.70 11.68 -3.64
CA TYR A 266 19.79 12.32 -2.90
C TYR A 266 21.14 12.09 -3.58
N ASP A 267 21.81 13.18 -3.92
CA ASP A 267 23.12 13.20 -4.57
C ASP A 267 24.12 14.19 -3.90
N GLY A 268 23.71 14.79 -2.77
CA GLY A 268 24.50 15.77 -2.03
C GLY A 268 24.33 17.21 -2.51
N THR A 269 23.53 17.47 -3.55
CA THR A 269 23.27 18.83 -4.06
C THR A 269 22.14 19.54 -3.34
N TRP A 270 21.35 18.81 -2.54
CA TRP A 270 20.23 19.34 -1.78
C TRP A 270 20.11 18.65 -0.42
N GLU A 271 19.50 19.33 0.54
CA GLU A 271 19.20 18.76 1.85
C GLU A 271 17.95 17.89 1.72
N ASN A 272 18.10 16.56 1.90
CA ASN A 272 17.05 15.55 1.65
C ASN A 272 16.02 15.46 2.78
N ASN A 273 15.55 16.60 3.25
CA ASN A 273 14.42 16.68 4.18
C ASN A 273 13.07 16.67 3.44
N LEU A 274 12.01 16.39 4.18
CA LEU A 274 10.66 16.23 3.61
C LEU A 274 10.10 17.52 3.02
N PHE A 275 10.42 18.68 3.63
CA PHE A 275 9.92 19.95 3.13
C PHE A 275 10.55 20.31 1.77
N ASN A 276 11.85 20.16 1.63
CA ASN A 276 12.55 20.38 0.35
C ASN A 276 12.09 19.39 -0.72
N PHE A 277 11.88 18.12 -0.35
CA PHE A 277 11.36 17.13 -1.28
C PHE A 277 9.97 17.54 -1.82
N VAL A 278 9.04 17.88 -0.95
CA VAL A 278 7.68 18.28 -1.35
C VAL A 278 7.70 19.55 -2.21
N THR A 279 8.42 20.58 -1.77
CA THR A 279 8.44 21.87 -2.47
C THR A 279 9.14 21.80 -3.83
N THR A 280 10.04 20.84 -4.02
CA THR A 280 10.72 20.59 -5.31
C THR A 280 9.87 19.70 -6.23
N VAL A 281 9.25 18.65 -5.70
CA VAL A 281 8.52 17.64 -6.50
C VAL A 281 7.12 18.12 -6.91
N LEU A 282 6.39 18.78 -6.01
CA LEU A 282 5.01 19.17 -6.27
C LEU A 282 4.83 20.06 -7.52
N PRO A 283 5.65 21.10 -7.77
CA PRO A 283 5.59 21.87 -9.01
C PRO A 283 5.83 21.02 -10.26
N LYS A 284 6.74 20.04 -10.20
CA LYS A 284 7.04 19.13 -11.33
C LYS A 284 5.84 18.20 -11.64
N LEU A 285 5.14 17.71 -10.63
CA LEU A 285 3.92 16.89 -10.79
C LEU A 285 2.78 17.68 -11.43
N THR A 286 2.60 18.94 -11.01
CA THR A 286 1.43 19.75 -11.38
C THR A 286 1.63 20.61 -12.62
N LYS A 287 2.85 20.65 -13.18
CA LYS A 287 3.24 21.52 -14.31
C LYS A 287 2.31 21.38 -15.51
N GLU A 288 1.92 20.16 -15.85
CA GLU A 288 1.16 19.82 -17.05
C GLU A 288 -0.34 19.66 -16.79
N LEU A 289 -0.77 19.77 -15.51
CA LEU A 289 -2.19 19.74 -15.21
C LEU A 289 -2.89 20.98 -15.78
N PRO A 290 -4.06 20.81 -16.40
CA PRO A 290 -4.82 21.93 -16.99
C PRO A 290 -5.15 22.98 -15.94
N ARG A 291 -4.89 24.25 -16.29
CA ARG A 291 -5.24 25.44 -15.49
C ARG A 291 -6.26 26.29 -16.24
N PRO A 292 -7.54 25.91 -16.24
CA PRO A 292 -8.57 26.71 -16.88
C PRO A 292 -8.62 28.10 -16.23
N PHE A 293 -8.89 29.11 -17.02
CA PHE A 293 -9.04 30.47 -16.50
C PHE A 293 -10.23 30.53 -15.55
N LYS A 294 -9.96 30.80 -14.29
CA LYS A 294 -11.00 30.98 -13.24
C LYS A 294 -10.61 32.16 -12.36
N MET A 295 -11.58 33.01 -12.07
CA MET A 295 -11.40 34.14 -11.15
C MET A 295 -12.10 33.84 -9.83
N VAL A 296 -11.44 34.18 -8.73
CA VAL A 296 -12.02 34.22 -7.39
C VAL A 296 -11.83 35.65 -6.88
N GLY A 297 -12.93 36.41 -6.87
CA GLY A 297 -12.85 37.85 -6.67
C GLY A 297 -12.09 38.52 -7.83
N MET A 298 -11.03 39.26 -7.51
CA MET A 298 -10.14 39.94 -8.49
C MET A 298 -8.89 39.14 -8.82
N GLU A 299 -8.68 37.99 -8.22
CA GLU A 299 -7.49 37.17 -8.40
C GLU A 299 -7.77 35.94 -9.28
N ARG A 300 -6.78 35.53 -10.06
CA ARG A 300 -6.83 34.29 -10.82
C ARG A 300 -6.61 33.10 -9.91
N ASP A 301 -7.53 32.14 -9.92
CA ASP A 301 -7.41 30.87 -9.20
C ASP A 301 -6.78 29.81 -10.11
N ASP A 302 -5.49 29.61 -9.96
CA ASP A 302 -4.71 28.56 -10.67
C ASP A 302 -4.67 27.23 -9.89
N ASP A 303 -5.26 27.17 -8.69
CA ASP A 303 -5.26 26.01 -7.80
C ASP A 303 -6.52 25.17 -8.00
N THR A 304 -6.59 24.47 -9.13
CA THR A 304 -7.75 23.64 -9.50
C THR A 304 -7.96 22.47 -8.52
N PRO A 305 -9.15 21.82 -8.49
CA PRO A 305 -9.38 20.63 -7.69
C PRO A 305 -8.33 19.54 -7.91
N GLN A 306 -7.82 19.37 -9.15
CA GLN A 306 -6.79 18.40 -9.50
C GLN A 306 -5.42 18.75 -8.88
N HIS A 307 -5.06 20.05 -8.85
CA HIS A 307 -3.83 20.51 -8.18
C HIS A 307 -3.90 20.24 -6.66
N LYS A 308 -5.07 20.54 -6.05
CA LYS A 308 -5.32 20.25 -4.63
C LYS A 308 -5.25 18.76 -4.34
N ALA A 309 -5.83 17.92 -5.21
CA ALA A 309 -5.80 16.47 -5.06
C ALA A 309 -4.39 15.87 -5.17
N VAL A 310 -3.55 16.34 -6.10
CA VAL A 310 -2.14 15.91 -6.21
C VAL A 310 -1.34 16.34 -4.99
N ARG A 311 -1.57 17.57 -4.48
CA ARG A 311 -0.95 18.06 -3.24
C ARG A 311 -1.36 17.20 -2.05
N GLU A 312 -2.64 16.85 -1.94
CA GLU A 312 -3.18 15.99 -0.91
C GLU A 312 -2.58 14.58 -0.99
N ALA A 313 -2.50 14.00 -2.20
CA ALA A 313 -1.87 12.70 -2.42
C ALA A 313 -0.39 12.70 -1.99
N MET A 314 0.36 13.76 -2.31
CA MET A 314 1.76 13.93 -1.89
C MET A 314 1.90 14.03 -0.38
N THR A 315 1.05 14.81 0.26
CA THR A 315 1.03 14.94 1.73
C THR A 315 0.67 13.62 2.39
N ASN A 316 -0.37 12.94 1.91
CA ASN A 316 -0.79 11.63 2.42
C ASN A 316 0.30 10.57 2.27
N CYS A 317 1.05 10.56 1.17
CA CYS A 317 2.18 9.68 0.98
C CYS A 317 3.22 9.81 2.11
N ILE A 318 3.44 11.01 2.64
CA ILE A 318 4.40 11.29 3.71
C ILE A 318 3.81 11.03 5.10
N ILE A 319 2.61 11.55 5.38
CA ILE A 319 2.06 11.47 6.74
C ILE A 319 1.65 10.06 7.15
N HIS A 320 1.38 9.19 6.16
CA HIS A 320 1.06 7.78 6.39
C HIS A 320 2.26 6.85 6.26
N ALA A 321 3.43 7.34 5.83
CA ALA A 321 4.64 6.52 5.71
C ALA A 321 5.18 6.08 7.09
N ASP A 322 5.62 4.83 7.19
CA ASP A 322 6.55 4.42 8.25
C ASP A 322 7.98 4.74 7.81
N LEU A 323 8.46 5.92 8.20
CA LEU A 323 9.76 6.45 7.82
C LEU A 323 10.94 5.76 8.54
N MET A 324 10.65 4.74 9.36
CA MET A 324 11.65 3.91 10.04
C MET A 324 11.89 2.56 9.35
N LEU A 325 11.06 2.21 8.34
CA LEU A 325 11.28 1.02 7.52
C LEU A 325 12.39 1.22 6.50
N ASN A 326 13.13 0.14 6.21
CA ASN A 326 14.11 0.12 5.13
C ASN A 326 13.41 0.04 3.77
N SER A 327 12.79 1.12 3.36
CA SER A 327 12.05 1.21 2.10
C SER A 327 12.12 2.63 1.55
N VAL A 328 11.61 2.82 0.33
CA VAL A 328 11.68 4.09 -0.39
C VAL A 328 10.31 4.76 -0.41
N LEU A 329 10.26 6.02 0.04
CA LEU A 329 9.14 6.90 -0.28
C LEU A 329 9.36 7.40 -1.71
N LYS A 330 8.53 6.93 -2.64
CA LYS A 330 8.74 7.16 -4.06
C LYS A 330 7.52 7.79 -4.72
N VAL A 331 7.77 8.80 -5.54
CA VAL A 331 6.77 9.45 -6.38
C VAL A 331 7.18 9.30 -7.83
N GLU A 332 6.31 8.69 -8.63
CA GLU A 332 6.55 8.47 -10.06
C GLU A 332 5.51 9.21 -10.89
N LYS A 333 5.95 9.93 -11.89
CA LYS A 333 5.10 10.57 -12.90
C LYS A 333 5.24 9.83 -14.22
N TYR A 334 4.12 9.55 -14.86
CA TYR A 334 3.99 8.96 -16.20
C TYR A 334 3.15 9.88 -17.08
N ASP A 335 3.10 9.64 -18.37
CA ASP A 335 2.26 10.42 -19.29
C ASP A 335 0.78 10.42 -18.90
N ASN A 336 0.30 9.30 -18.34
CA ASN A 336 -1.11 9.06 -18.07
C ASN A 336 -1.45 8.80 -16.59
N LYS A 337 -0.49 8.90 -15.68
CA LYS A 337 -0.73 8.64 -14.24
C LYS A 337 0.35 9.19 -13.34
N PHE A 338 -0.01 9.36 -12.08
CA PHE A 338 0.91 9.53 -10.96
C PHE A 338 0.85 8.30 -10.06
N VAL A 339 1.99 7.90 -9.51
CA VAL A 339 2.08 6.80 -8.55
C VAL A 339 2.83 7.28 -7.31
N PHE A 340 2.16 7.24 -6.17
CA PHE A 340 2.74 7.57 -4.87
C PHE A 340 2.93 6.27 -4.10
N THR A 341 4.15 5.98 -3.70
CA THR A 341 4.48 4.77 -2.95
C THR A 341 5.08 5.17 -1.61
N ASN A 342 4.49 4.71 -0.52
CA ASN A 342 5.00 4.96 0.83
C ASN A 342 5.21 3.65 1.59
N PRO A 343 6.29 3.57 2.42
CA PRO A 343 6.51 2.46 3.33
C PRO A 343 5.43 2.35 4.39
N GLY A 344 5.18 1.13 4.85
CA GLY A 344 4.16 0.81 5.85
C GLY A 344 2.89 0.22 5.26
N LEU A 345 2.03 -0.33 6.12
CA LEU A 345 0.73 -0.88 5.74
C LEU A 345 -0.39 0.08 6.10
N LEU A 346 -1.58 -0.15 5.57
CA LEU A 346 -2.76 0.65 5.91
C LEU A 346 -3.14 0.46 7.37
N ARG A 347 -3.48 1.56 8.05
CA ARG A 347 -4.01 1.55 9.42
C ARG A 347 -5.53 1.36 9.45
N LEU A 348 -6.20 1.71 8.36
CA LEU A 348 -7.65 1.58 8.19
C LEU A 348 -7.96 0.69 6.97
N PRO A 349 -9.09 -0.02 6.96
CA PRO A 349 -9.59 -0.67 5.76
C PRO A 349 -9.77 0.31 4.61
N VAL A 350 -9.53 -0.18 3.38
CA VAL A 350 -9.60 0.65 2.16
C VAL A 350 -10.97 1.32 2.01
N GLU A 351 -12.04 0.61 2.35
CA GLU A 351 -13.42 1.10 2.29
C GLU A 351 -13.64 2.33 3.19
N GLN A 352 -13.08 2.32 4.40
CA GLN A 352 -13.16 3.45 5.34
C GLN A 352 -12.34 4.64 4.84
N ILE A 353 -11.18 4.39 4.23
CA ILE A 353 -10.36 5.45 3.62
C ILE A 353 -11.12 6.11 2.47
N TYR A 354 -11.77 5.31 1.62
CA TYR A 354 -12.59 5.84 0.51
C TYR A 354 -13.82 6.61 1.02
N ALA A 355 -14.43 6.18 2.11
CA ALA A 355 -15.56 6.88 2.74
C ALA A 355 -15.12 8.22 3.39
N GLY A 356 -13.87 8.32 3.85
CA GLY A 356 -13.32 9.54 4.44
C GLY A 356 -13.84 9.84 5.85
N GLU A 357 -14.28 8.83 6.57
CA GLU A 357 -14.85 9.00 7.93
C GLU A 357 -13.78 9.31 8.96
N GLU A 358 -12.60 8.72 8.80
CA GLU A 358 -11.49 8.86 9.73
C GLU A 358 -10.14 8.98 9.00
N THR A 359 -9.18 9.63 9.66
CA THR A 359 -7.78 9.62 9.25
C THR A 359 -6.90 9.18 10.43
N ARG A 360 -5.92 8.32 10.18
CA ARG A 360 -5.01 7.76 11.18
C ARG A 360 -3.56 7.91 10.72
N ALA A 361 -3.10 9.16 10.64
CA ALA A 361 -1.72 9.46 10.24
C ALA A 361 -0.71 8.86 11.21
N ARG A 362 0.40 8.29 10.67
CA ARG A 362 1.56 7.86 11.48
C ARG A 362 2.35 9.04 11.99
N ASN A 363 2.44 10.10 11.18
CA ASN A 363 3.31 11.26 11.41
C ASN A 363 2.44 12.50 11.66
N GLN A 364 1.79 12.55 12.83
CA GLN A 364 0.83 13.60 13.18
C GLN A 364 1.46 15.00 13.30
N ARG A 365 2.71 15.10 13.79
CA ARG A 365 3.42 16.38 13.87
C ARG A 365 3.78 16.90 12.50
N ILE A 366 4.28 16.03 11.61
CA ILE A 366 4.55 16.35 10.21
C ILE A 366 3.25 16.76 9.50
N GLN A 367 2.14 16.05 9.74
CA GLN A 367 0.82 16.45 9.23
C GLN A 367 0.46 17.87 9.67
N ASN A 368 0.66 18.19 10.95
CA ASN A 368 0.36 19.50 11.47
C ASN A 368 1.22 20.60 10.83
N MET A 369 2.52 20.34 10.65
CA MET A 369 3.42 21.25 9.97
C MET A 369 2.97 21.51 8.52
N PHE A 370 2.61 20.48 7.76
CA PHE A 370 2.09 20.65 6.39
C PHE A 370 0.76 21.42 6.37
N ARG A 371 -0.14 21.15 7.29
CA ARG A 371 -1.40 21.87 7.43
C ARG A 371 -1.21 23.38 7.68
N MET A 372 -0.23 23.75 8.50
CA MET A 372 0.05 25.14 8.83
C MET A 372 0.50 25.97 7.62
N ILE A 373 1.03 25.34 6.60
CA ILE A 373 1.41 26.01 5.34
C ILE A 373 0.43 25.74 4.19
N GLY A 374 -0.76 25.15 4.48
CA GLY A 374 -1.81 24.89 3.50
C GLY A 374 -1.59 23.65 2.63
N PHE A 375 -0.75 22.72 3.08
CA PHE A 375 -0.60 21.41 2.47
C PHE A 375 -1.37 20.39 3.32
N GLY A 376 -2.41 19.79 2.72
CA GLY A 376 -3.37 18.95 3.43
C GLY A 376 -4.52 19.78 4.06
N GLU A 377 -5.73 19.26 3.92
CA GLU A 377 -6.94 19.82 4.54
C GLU A 377 -7.29 19.10 5.85
N ASN A 378 -8.36 19.54 6.50
CA ASN A 378 -8.77 19.04 7.82
C ASN A 378 -9.32 17.60 7.75
N LEU A 379 -9.02 16.84 8.79
CA LEU A 379 -9.65 15.60 9.29
C LEU A 379 -10.71 14.94 8.37
N GLY A 380 -10.29 13.88 7.68
CA GLY A 380 -11.18 12.96 6.96
C GLY A 380 -11.56 13.36 5.54
N SER A 381 -11.34 14.61 5.11
CA SER A 381 -11.71 15.08 3.76
C SER A 381 -10.68 14.77 2.67
N GLY A 382 -9.48 14.33 3.02
CA GLY A 382 -8.35 14.22 2.11
C GLY A 382 -8.57 13.25 0.95
N PHE A 383 -8.89 11.99 1.22
CA PHE A 383 -9.12 11.01 0.17
C PHE A 383 -10.41 11.25 -0.62
N PRO A 384 -11.56 11.60 -0.01
CA PRO A 384 -12.75 12.07 -0.73
C PRO A 384 -12.49 13.25 -1.66
N LEU A 385 -11.65 14.20 -1.29
CA LEU A 385 -11.24 15.31 -2.17
C LEU A 385 -10.54 14.79 -3.43
N ILE A 386 -9.61 13.82 -3.28
CA ILE A 386 -8.93 13.19 -4.41
C ILE A 386 -9.96 12.50 -5.32
N LEU A 387 -10.88 11.71 -4.74
CA LEU A 387 -11.92 11.00 -5.49
C LEU A 387 -12.83 11.98 -6.26
N SER A 388 -13.27 13.05 -5.60
CA SER A 388 -14.14 14.08 -6.19
C SER A 388 -13.45 14.79 -7.36
N ALA A 389 -12.20 15.22 -7.17
CA ALA A 389 -11.42 15.91 -8.20
C ALA A 389 -11.18 15.04 -9.45
N TRP A 390 -10.93 13.74 -9.26
CA TRP A 390 -10.77 12.79 -10.37
C TRP A 390 -12.08 12.49 -11.07
N ASN A 391 -13.16 12.33 -10.32
CA ASN A 391 -14.49 12.09 -10.88
C ASN A 391 -15.00 13.28 -11.69
N GLU A 392 -14.71 14.52 -11.28
CA GLU A 392 -15.05 15.75 -12.05
C GLU A 392 -14.48 15.73 -13.48
N LYS A 393 -13.32 15.13 -13.68
CA LYS A 393 -12.69 14.96 -15.00
C LYS A 393 -13.08 13.67 -15.71
N HIS A 394 -13.96 12.86 -15.14
CA HIS A 394 -14.32 11.53 -15.64
C HIS A 394 -13.12 10.59 -15.79
N TRP A 395 -12.03 10.82 -15.03
CA TRP A 395 -10.87 9.98 -15.00
C TRP A 395 -11.15 8.68 -14.24
N LEU A 396 -10.29 7.66 -14.45
CA LEU A 396 -10.37 6.40 -13.74
C LEU A 396 -10.29 6.66 -12.23
N LYS A 397 -11.04 5.85 -11.47
CA LYS A 397 -11.07 5.98 -10.01
C LYS A 397 -9.67 5.80 -9.43
N PRO A 398 -9.20 6.69 -8.54
CA PRO A 398 -7.97 6.49 -7.79
C PRO A 398 -7.91 5.12 -7.12
N GLU A 399 -6.78 4.42 -7.24
CA GLU A 399 -6.59 3.08 -6.69
C GLU A 399 -5.58 3.11 -5.55
N LEU A 400 -6.00 2.62 -4.38
CA LEU A 400 -5.14 2.44 -3.21
C LEU A 400 -4.82 0.96 -3.06
N ILE A 401 -3.55 0.59 -3.21
CA ILE A 401 -3.07 -0.79 -3.27
C ILE A 401 -2.12 -1.06 -2.11
N GLU A 402 -2.49 -1.95 -1.20
CA GLU A 402 -1.61 -2.44 -0.15
C GLU A 402 -0.79 -3.63 -0.66
N GLN A 403 0.53 -3.52 -0.60
CA GLN A 403 1.48 -4.58 -0.95
C GLN A 403 2.15 -5.11 0.31
N ARG A 404 1.50 -6.06 0.98
CA ARG A 404 1.92 -6.57 2.30
C ARG A 404 3.31 -7.20 2.30
N GLU A 405 3.65 -7.95 1.25
CA GLU A 405 4.97 -8.60 1.12
C GLU A 405 6.13 -7.60 1.02
N LEU A 406 5.84 -6.41 0.49
CA LEU A 406 6.79 -5.31 0.35
C LEU A 406 6.66 -4.26 1.46
N MET A 407 5.72 -4.46 2.40
CA MET A 407 5.37 -3.50 3.45
C MET A 407 5.22 -2.08 2.92
N GLN A 408 4.46 -1.91 1.82
CA GLN A 408 4.25 -0.60 1.20
C GLN A 408 2.81 -0.43 0.71
N VAL A 409 2.42 0.83 0.57
CA VAL A 409 1.14 1.23 -0.02
C VAL A 409 1.40 2.05 -1.27
N LYS A 410 0.61 1.82 -2.33
CA LYS A 410 0.62 2.61 -3.56
C LYS A 410 -0.71 3.30 -3.76
N LEU A 411 -0.67 4.58 -4.05
CA LEU A 411 -1.79 5.33 -4.58
C LEU A 411 -1.53 5.60 -6.06
N VAL A 412 -2.42 5.13 -6.93
CA VAL A 412 -2.36 5.34 -8.38
C VAL A 412 -3.46 6.33 -8.78
N LEU A 413 -3.06 7.44 -9.38
CA LEU A 413 -3.93 8.49 -9.89
C LEU A 413 -3.83 8.50 -11.42
N SER A 414 -4.72 7.77 -12.12
CA SER A 414 -4.75 7.71 -13.59
C SER A 414 -5.45 8.93 -14.20
N ILE A 415 -4.87 9.49 -15.27
CA ILE A 415 -5.41 10.65 -16.01
C ILE A 415 -6.16 10.17 -17.27
N GLU A 416 -6.67 8.97 -17.26
CA GLU A 416 -7.44 8.38 -18.37
C GLU A 416 -8.93 8.45 -18.10
N THR A 417 -9.72 8.73 -19.15
CA THR A 417 -11.17 8.79 -19.04
C THR A 417 -11.79 7.40 -18.97
N LYS A 418 -12.90 7.28 -18.25
CA LYS A 418 -13.68 6.03 -18.13
C LYS A 418 -14.21 5.50 -19.47
N ASP A 419 -14.41 6.39 -20.43
CA ASP A 419 -14.96 6.09 -21.77
C ASP A 419 -13.87 5.77 -22.81
N ALA A 420 -12.59 5.82 -22.43
CA ALA A 420 -11.53 5.33 -23.31
C ALA A 420 -11.71 3.81 -23.46
N PRO A 421 -11.88 3.28 -24.68
CA PRO A 421 -11.98 1.83 -24.85
C PRO A 421 -10.76 1.17 -24.22
N ALA A 422 -10.99 0.04 -23.52
CA ALA A 422 -9.94 -0.68 -22.78
C ALA A 422 -8.68 -1.00 -23.63
N ASN A 423 -8.77 -0.83 -24.95
CA ASN A 423 -7.68 -0.95 -25.91
C ASN A 423 -6.91 0.36 -26.16
N ALA A 424 -7.35 1.52 -25.65
CA ALA A 424 -6.63 2.79 -25.88
C ALA A 424 -5.36 2.92 -25.01
N THR A 425 -5.33 2.27 -23.86
CA THR A 425 -4.19 2.33 -22.93
C THR A 425 -2.98 1.53 -23.44
N VAL A 426 -3.22 0.52 -24.26
CA VAL A 426 -2.15 -0.24 -24.94
C VAL A 426 -1.68 0.51 -26.19
N ASN A 427 -2.54 1.34 -26.80
CA ASN A 427 -2.26 2.02 -28.06
C ASN A 427 -1.62 3.40 -27.94
N ALA A 428 -1.73 4.09 -26.80
CA ALA A 428 -1.10 5.42 -26.63
C ALA A 428 0.44 5.36 -26.51
N THR A 429 0.99 4.22 -26.09
CA THR A 429 2.45 3.97 -26.07
C THR A 429 2.95 3.31 -27.37
N VAL A 430 2.06 2.90 -28.27
CA VAL A 430 2.37 2.09 -29.47
C VAL A 430 2.23 2.88 -30.78
N ASN A 431 1.74 4.13 -30.75
CA ASN A 431 1.71 5.01 -31.94
C ASN A 431 3.06 5.64 -32.31
N ALA A 432 4.13 5.34 -31.57
CA ALA A 432 5.47 5.34 -32.17
C ALA A 432 5.58 4.01 -32.93
N THR A 433 5.47 4.03 -34.23
CA THR A 433 5.63 2.93 -35.18
C THR A 433 6.66 1.90 -34.68
N VAL A 434 6.20 0.81 -34.04
CA VAL A 434 7.05 -0.30 -33.65
C VAL A 434 7.51 -0.98 -34.95
N LYS A 435 8.68 -0.57 -35.46
CA LYS A 435 9.30 -1.22 -36.63
C LYS A 435 9.81 -2.59 -36.20
N LEU A 436 9.03 -3.62 -36.50
CA LEU A 436 9.47 -5.01 -36.30
C LEU A 436 10.69 -5.29 -37.18
N SER A 437 11.69 -5.95 -36.62
CA SER A 437 12.83 -6.47 -37.37
C SER A 437 12.35 -7.55 -38.37
N LYS A 438 13.15 -7.82 -39.41
CA LYS A 438 12.85 -8.88 -40.38
C LYS A 438 12.59 -10.24 -39.71
N THR A 439 13.30 -10.54 -38.64
CA THR A 439 13.15 -11.79 -37.86
C THR A 439 11.87 -11.79 -37.05
N GLN A 440 11.51 -10.68 -36.42
CA GLN A 440 10.25 -10.53 -35.65
C GLN A 440 9.02 -10.65 -36.54
N LYS A 441 9.06 -10.08 -37.74
CA LYS A 441 8.00 -10.24 -38.77
C LYS A 441 7.81 -11.71 -39.20
N LYS A 442 8.84 -12.56 -39.14
CA LYS A 442 8.75 -14.00 -39.41
C LYS A 442 8.27 -14.83 -38.23
N ILE A 443 8.59 -14.41 -36.98
CA ILE A 443 8.18 -15.09 -35.75
C ILE A 443 6.69 -14.88 -35.47
N LEU A 444 6.18 -13.69 -35.72
CA LEU A 444 4.82 -13.31 -35.35
C LEU A 444 3.71 -14.20 -35.96
N PRO A 445 3.76 -14.58 -37.26
CA PRO A 445 2.80 -15.54 -37.86
C PRO A 445 2.83 -16.90 -37.16
N ILE A 446 4.02 -17.41 -36.82
CA ILE A 446 4.19 -18.75 -36.21
C ILE A 446 3.48 -18.81 -34.87
N ILE A 447 3.64 -17.78 -34.01
CA ILE A 447 2.96 -17.73 -32.72
C ILE A 447 1.47 -17.41 -32.83
N LYS A 448 1.01 -16.76 -33.90
CA LYS A 448 -0.42 -16.59 -34.20
C LYS A 448 -1.08 -17.93 -34.58
N GLU A 449 -0.40 -18.75 -35.37
CA GLU A 449 -0.88 -20.06 -35.82
C GLU A 449 -0.84 -21.08 -34.66
N ASN A 450 0.27 -21.10 -33.90
CA ASN A 450 0.44 -21.95 -32.74
C ASN A 450 0.87 -21.12 -31.50
N LYS A 451 -0.10 -20.73 -30.68
CA LYS A 451 0.15 -19.93 -29.43
C LYS A 451 1.01 -20.68 -28.41
N PHE A 452 1.15 -21.99 -28.50
CA PHE A 452 1.99 -22.81 -27.62
C PHE A 452 3.39 -23.09 -28.20
N ALA A 453 3.74 -22.52 -29.35
CA ALA A 453 5.04 -22.72 -29.97
C ALA A 453 6.20 -22.46 -29.01
N THR A 454 7.10 -23.41 -28.90
CA THR A 454 8.31 -23.31 -28.08
C THR A 454 9.44 -22.58 -28.83
N TYR A 455 10.44 -22.13 -28.08
CA TYR A 455 11.62 -21.48 -28.67
C TYR A 455 12.33 -22.39 -29.66
N GLU A 456 12.38 -23.71 -29.38
CA GLU A 456 12.98 -24.74 -30.21
C GLU A 456 12.21 -24.95 -31.51
N GLU A 457 10.90 -25.00 -31.47
CA GLU A 457 10.04 -25.14 -32.64
C GLU A 457 10.16 -23.96 -33.58
N ILE A 458 10.12 -22.72 -33.03
CA ILE A 458 10.29 -21.50 -33.81
C ILE A 458 11.69 -21.42 -34.42
N ALA A 459 12.73 -21.80 -33.67
CA ALA A 459 14.12 -21.84 -34.13
C ALA A 459 14.29 -22.80 -35.31
N LYS A 460 13.72 -24.02 -35.20
CA LYS A 460 13.74 -25.03 -36.24
C LYS A 460 12.97 -24.61 -37.50
N GLN A 461 11.80 -23.97 -37.32
CA GLN A 461 10.97 -23.54 -38.44
C GLN A 461 11.57 -22.39 -39.25
N LEU A 462 12.33 -21.51 -38.58
CA LEU A 462 12.98 -20.35 -39.21
C LEU A 462 14.46 -20.57 -39.57
N ASP A 463 15.01 -21.73 -39.22
CA ASP A 463 16.44 -22.06 -39.37
C ASP A 463 17.37 -21.03 -38.75
N ILE A 464 17.09 -20.69 -37.46
CA ILE A 464 17.86 -19.71 -36.66
C ILE A 464 18.17 -20.27 -35.28
N GLU A 465 19.19 -19.72 -34.64
CA GLU A 465 19.58 -20.08 -33.29
C GLU A 465 18.46 -19.81 -32.27
N ARG A 466 18.25 -20.73 -31.29
CA ARG A 466 17.30 -20.60 -30.20
C ARG A 466 17.49 -19.30 -29.41
N THR A 467 18.72 -18.90 -29.20
CA THR A 467 19.09 -17.62 -28.52
C THR A 467 18.60 -16.38 -29.28
N THR A 468 18.59 -16.48 -30.62
CA THR A 468 18.07 -15.42 -31.49
C THR A 468 16.54 -15.34 -31.39
N VAL A 469 15.85 -16.48 -31.32
CA VAL A 469 14.39 -16.52 -31.09
C VAL A 469 14.06 -15.90 -29.73
N TRP A 470 14.75 -16.30 -28.66
CA TRP A 470 14.56 -15.76 -27.32
C TRP A 470 14.72 -14.24 -27.28
N ARG A 471 15.82 -13.71 -27.85
CA ARG A 471 16.07 -12.25 -27.90
C ARG A 471 14.96 -11.49 -28.63
N ASN A 472 14.47 -12.03 -29.74
CA ASN A 472 13.42 -11.39 -30.53
C ASN A 472 12.06 -11.44 -29.82
N LEU A 473 11.68 -12.56 -29.20
CA LEU A 473 10.45 -12.69 -28.42
C LEU A 473 10.49 -11.80 -27.16
N ASP A 474 11.64 -11.73 -26.47
CA ASP A 474 11.81 -10.86 -25.33
C ASP A 474 11.72 -9.37 -25.72
N ALA A 475 12.29 -8.98 -26.85
CA ALA A 475 12.14 -7.64 -27.41
C ALA A 475 10.68 -7.33 -27.81
N MET A 476 9.98 -8.27 -28.43
CA MET A 476 8.57 -8.13 -28.79
C MET A 476 7.67 -8.02 -27.54
N LYS A 477 7.99 -8.77 -26.48
CA LYS A 477 7.30 -8.70 -25.19
C LYS A 477 7.53 -7.33 -24.53
N ARG A 478 8.76 -6.83 -24.48
CA ARG A 478 9.09 -5.49 -23.93
C ARG A 478 8.40 -4.37 -24.70
N ASN A 479 8.24 -4.53 -26.00
CA ASN A 479 7.60 -3.55 -26.87
C ASN A 479 6.06 -3.71 -26.95
N GLY A 480 5.46 -4.56 -26.10
CA GLY A 480 4.01 -4.75 -26.05
C GLY A 480 3.38 -5.38 -27.31
N VAL A 481 4.17 -6.03 -28.17
CA VAL A 481 3.69 -6.71 -29.39
C VAL A 481 3.06 -8.05 -29.05
N ILE A 482 3.65 -8.75 -28.07
CA ILE A 482 3.20 -10.05 -27.58
C ILE A 482 3.27 -10.10 -26.06
N ASN A 483 2.50 -11.01 -25.45
CA ASN A 483 2.57 -11.33 -24.03
C ASN A 483 2.75 -12.84 -23.83
N ARG A 484 3.36 -13.24 -22.70
CA ARG A 484 3.44 -14.65 -22.28
C ARG A 484 2.48 -14.86 -21.11
N VAL A 485 1.47 -15.66 -21.31
CA VAL A 485 0.47 -16.00 -20.28
C VAL A 485 0.79 -17.38 -19.71
N GLY A 486 0.94 -17.48 -18.37
CA GLY A 486 1.28 -18.72 -17.66
C GLY A 486 2.79 -18.96 -17.46
N GLY A 487 3.14 -20.09 -16.84
CA GLY A 487 4.53 -20.47 -16.52
C GLY A 487 5.32 -21.02 -17.71
N ASP A 488 6.63 -21.18 -17.53
CA ASP A 488 7.57 -21.59 -18.61
C ASP A 488 7.22 -22.91 -19.28
N LYS A 489 6.61 -23.87 -18.56
CA LYS A 489 6.28 -25.20 -19.09
C LYS A 489 4.88 -25.30 -19.73
N ASN A 490 3.91 -24.49 -19.28
CA ASN A 490 2.50 -24.59 -19.69
C ASN A 490 1.93 -23.24 -20.19
N GLY A 491 2.77 -22.23 -20.39
CA GLY A 491 2.34 -20.91 -20.84
C GLY A 491 2.14 -20.85 -22.36
N TYR A 492 1.36 -19.85 -22.82
CA TYR A 492 1.15 -19.59 -24.24
C TYR A 492 1.46 -18.14 -24.60
N TRP A 493 1.66 -17.88 -25.89
CA TRP A 493 1.88 -16.55 -26.43
C TRP A 493 0.55 -15.91 -26.83
N GLU A 494 0.36 -14.67 -26.39
CA GLU A 494 -0.77 -13.82 -26.78
C GLU A 494 -0.23 -12.68 -27.64
N VAL A 495 -0.79 -12.50 -28.84
CA VAL A 495 -0.41 -11.41 -29.75
C VAL A 495 -1.33 -10.23 -29.47
N LEU A 496 -0.75 -9.10 -29.06
CA LEU A 496 -1.47 -7.90 -28.62
C LEU A 496 -1.74 -6.90 -29.75
N LEU A 497 -1.03 -6.99 -30.90
CA LEU A 497 -1.16 -6.07 -32.04
C LEU A 497 -1.64 -6.80 -33.30
N ASP A 498 -2.51 -6.16 -34.09
CA ASP A 498 -2.98 -6.71 -35.36
C ASP A 498 -1.98 -6.38 -36.50
N ILE A 499 -1.64 -7.40 -37.31
CA ILE A 499 -0.63 -7.28 -38.39
C ILE A 499 -1.02 -6.26 -39.45
N LYS A 500 -2.30 -5.93 -39.60
CA LYS A 500 -2.80 -4.94 -40.57
C LYS A 500 -2.40 -3.50 -40.26
N GLU A 501 -1.94 -3.21 -39.04
CA GLU A 501 -1.48 -1.87 -38.61
C GLU A 501 0.04 -1.70 -38.72
N LEU A 502 0.78 -2.76 -39.01
CA LEU A 502 2.27 -2.76 -39.02
C LEU A 502 2.87 -2.51 -40.42
N ASP A 503 2.06 -2.48 -41.45
CA ASP A 503 2.49 -2.27 -42.86
C ASP A 503 2.07 -0.89 -43.43
N LYS A 504 1.56 0.03 -42.60
CA LYS A 504 1.38 1.44 -42.92
C LYS A 504 2.47 2.24 -42.19
#